data_72a13736e5c7326901e5ecd894195215
#
_entry.id   72a13736e5c7326901e5ecd894195215
#
_cell.length_a   1.000
_cell.length_b   1.000
_cell.length_c   1.000
_cell.angle_alpha   90.00
_cell.angle_beta   90.00
_cell.angle_gamma   90.00
#
_symmetry.space_group_name_H-M   'P 1'
#
loop_
_entity.id
_entity.type
_entity.pdbx_description
1 polymer ?
#
loop_
_entity_poly.entity_id
_entity_poly.type
_entity_poly.pdbx_seq_one_letter_code
_entity_poly.pdbx_strand_id
1 'polypeptide(L)'
;MAKTIPMIITNNSILIKDKESGEFKTFTMPALIETPNIPFYHQFAEKIAECQYYFKEFMKTIYGKKLSKYIFAIIVPDDTSRLESIFINEFFVNSDTCKAVAQMPMALALQKDENKYVSISKSSRNIVVEYVRNHESVVTKYYDMTTADPNVIMADAAKLHIDLEYESVPIFINNYNMNMDEYLSF
;
A
#
# COMPACT_ATOMS: atom_id res chain seq x y z
N MET A 1 -19.44 12.53 13.71
CA MET A 1 -18.71 12.06 12.52
C MET A 1 -17.68 11.02 12.95
N ALA A 2 -17.58 9.89 12.25
CA ALA A 2 -16.50 8.95 12.45
C ALA A 2 -15.18 9.60 11.99
N LYS A 3 -14.11 9.42 12.77
CA LYS A 3 -12.78 9.95 12.40
C LYS A 3 -12.03 8.90 11.58
N THR A 4 -11.46 9.30 10.48
CA THR A 4 -10.67 8.44 9.61
C THR A 4 -9.20 8.46 10.01
N ILE A 5 -8.55 7.30 10.05
CA ILE A 5 -7.12 7.15 10.26
C ILE A 5 -6.50 6.63 8.96
N PRO A 6 -5.66 7.41 8.29
CA PRO A 6 -4.88 6.95 7.15
C PRO A 6 -3.79 5.98 7.58
N MET A 7 -3.65 4.90 6.82
CA MET A 7 -2.60 3.88 6.98
C MET A 7 -2.05 3.46 5.63
N ILE A 8 -0.80 3.02 5.59
CA ILE A 8 -0.17 2.47 4.39
C ILE A 8 0.45 1.13 4.76
N ILE A 9 0.10 0.09 4.04
CA ILE A 9 0.78 -1.20 4.14
C ILE A 9 2.01 -1.15 3.23
N THR A 10 3.18 -1.36 3.79
CA THR A 10 4.45 -1.46 3.07
C THR A 10 4.90 -2.93 2.96
N ASN A 11 6.13 -3.18 2.52
CA ASN A 11 6.64 -4.54 2.40
C ASN A 11 6.85 -5.27 3.75
N ASN A 12 7.06 -4.53 4.84
CA ASN A 12 7.39 -5.12 6.15
C ASN A 12 6.74 -4.44 7.35
N SER A 13 5.87 -3.46 7.11
CA SER A 13 5.31 -2.66 8.19
C SER A 13 3.98 -2.02 7.79
N ILE A 14 3.33 -1.41 8.77
CA ILE A 14 2.15 -0.57 8.58
C ILE A 14 2.51 0.84 9.05
N LEU A 15 2.43 1.79 8.15
CA LEU A 15 2.58 3.21 8.46
C LEU A 15 1.23 3.76 8.91
N ILE A 16 1.18 4.40 10.05
CA ILE A 16 -0.06 4.91 10.66
C ILE A 16 0.10 6.39 10.91
N LYS A 17 -0.79 7.22 10.38
CA LYS A 17 -0.72 8.66 10.58
C LYS A 17 -1.00 9.01 12.03
N ASP A 18 -0.05 9.68 12.68
CA ASP A 18 -0.21 10.17 14.04
C ASP A 18 -1.21 11.32 14.08
N LYS A 19 -2.05 11.32 15.09
CA LYS A 19 -3.11 12.32 15.25
C LYS A 19 -2.57 13.71 15.62
N GLU A 20 -1.48 13.76 16.39
CA GLU A 20 -0.93 14.99 16.97
C GLU A 20 0.12 15.62 16.09
N SER A 21 1.11 14.83 15.65
CA SER A 21 2.19 15.32 14.79
C SER A 21 1.79 15.40 13.31
N GLY A 22 0.82 14.62 12.86
CA GLY A 22 0.49 14.46 11.45
C GLY A 22 1.51 13.62 10.66
N GLU A 23 2.56 13.14 11.31
CA GLU A 23 3.56 12.26 10.72
C GLU A 23 3.13 10.80 10.75
N PHE A 24 3.80 9.95 9.96
CA PHE A 24 3.56 8.51 10.00
C PHE A 24 4.44 7.84 11.06
N LYS A 25 3.81 7.04 11.93
CA LYS A 25 4.47 6.13 12.85
C LYS A 25 4.44 4.72 12.26
N THR A 26 5.55 4.02 12.39
CA THR A 26 5.72 2.67 11.85
C THR A 26 5.33 1.63 12.89
N PHE A 27 4.39 0.76 12.54
CA PHE A 27 4.11 -0.46 13.27
C PHE A 27 4.82 -1.62 12.58
N THR A 28 5.73 -2.26 13.30
CA THR A 28 6.42 -3.47 12.85
C THR A 28 6.01 -4.61 13.77
N MET A 29 5.66 -5.75 13.20
CA MET A 29 5.33 -6.93 13.98
C MET A 29 6.55 -7.47 14.71
N PRO A 30 6.42 -7.78 16.01
CA PRO A 30 7.47 -8.51 16.72
C PRO A 30 7.76 -9.86 16.06
N ALA A 31 9.04 -10.20 15.94
CA ALA A 31 9.51 -11.47 15.37
C ALA A 31 9.02 -11.74 13.91
N LEU A 32 8.88 -10.68 13.12
CA LEU A 32 8.62 -10.79 11.69
C LEU A 32 9.80 -11.50 11.01
N ILE A 33 9.50 -12.54 10.24
CA ILE A 33 10.47 -13.20 9.36
C ILE A 33 10.22 -12.71 7.96
N GLU A 34 11.14 -11.93 7.40
CA GLU A 34 11.04 -11.54 6.00
C GLU A 34 11.23 -12.75 5.10
N THR A 35 10.21 -13.09 4.33
CA THR A 35 10.25 -14.18 3.38
C THR A 35 10.16 -13.59 1.98
N PRO A 36 11.11 -13.86 1.09
CA PRO A 36 11.06 -13.37 -0.29
C PRO A 36 9.73 -13.73 -0.97
N ASN A 37 9.18 -12.77 -1.70
CA ASN A 37 7.94 -12.91 -2.47
C ASN A 37 6.67 -13.21 -1.66
N ILE A 38 6.73 -13.09 -0.33
CA ILE A 38 5.56 -13.28 0.53
C ILE A 38 5.31 -11.98 1.30
N PRO A 39 4.16 -11.33 1.14
CA PRO A 39 3.78 -10.18 1.94
C PRO A 39 3.79 -10.51 3.44
N PHE A 40 4.37 -9.62 4.25
CA PHE A 40 4.56 -9.85 5.68
C PHE A 40 3.24 -10.14 6.43
N TYR A 41 2.13 -9.57 5.98
CA TYR A 41 0.83 -9.77 6.60
C TYR A 41 0.27 -11.20 6.42
N HIS A 42 0.84 -12.03 5.55
CA HIS A 42 0.51 -13.46 5.49
C HIS A 42 0.89 -14.18 6.79
N GLN A 43 1.92 -13.71 7.48
CA GLN A 43 2.32 -14.29 8.78
C GLN A 43 1.29 -14.01 9.87
N PHE A 44 0.41 -13.03 9.69
CA PHE A 44 -0.69 -12.79 10.61
C PHE A 44 -1.65 -13.97 10.70
N ALA A 45 -1.79 -14.76 9.65
CA ALA A 45 -2.70 -15.91 9.63
C ALA A 45 -2.31 -16.98 10.66
N GLU A 46 -1.01 -17.17 10.90
CA GLU A 46 -0.51 -18.17 11.85
C GLU A 46 -0.71 -17.75 13.31
N LYS A 47 -0.68 -16.44 13.58
CA LYS A 47 -0.70 -15.87 14.95
C LYS A 47 -1.64 -14.67 15.05
N ILE A 48 -2.81 -14.77 14.41
CA ILE A 48 -3.70 -13.62 14.21
C ILE A 48 -4.06 -12.89 15.52
N ALA A 49 -4.39 -13.63 16.58
CA ALA A 49 -4.76 -13.05 17.87
C ALA A 49 -3.59 -12.30 18.53
N GLU A 50 -2.38 -12.82 18.44
CA GLU A 50 -1.17 -12.19 18.94
C GLU A 50 -0.86 -10.91 18.14
N CYS A 51 -0.93 -10.99 16.82
CA CYS A 51 -0.70 -9.85 15.93
C CYS A 51 -1.73 -8.73 16.17
N GLN A 52 -2.99 -9.09 16.34
CA GLN A 52 -4.06 -8.14 16.67
C GLN A 52 -3.85 -7.50 18.05
N TYR A 53 -3.38 -8.24 19.03
CA TYR A 53 -3.05 -7.71 20.35
C TYR A 53 -1.94 -6.66 20.26
N TYR A 54 -0.80 -6.95 19.62
CA TYR A 54 0.29 -5.99 19.46
C TYR A 54 -0.13 -4.75 18.69
N PHE A 55 -0.89 -4.93 17.61
CA PHE A 55 -1.42 -3.82 16.84
C PHE A 55 -2.33 -2.93 17.69
N LYS A 56 -3.24 -3.53 18.46
CA LYS A 56 -4.15 -2.81 19.36
C LYS A 56 -3.39 -2.02 20.43
N GLU A 57 -2.37 -2.61 21.04
CA GLU A 57 -1.55 -1.91 22.03
C GLU A 57 -0.80 -0.72 21.38
N PHE A 58 -0.23 -0.91 20.20
CA PHE A 58 0.41 0.17 19.46
C PHE A 58 -0.59 1.30 19.14
N MET A 59 -1.76 0.98 18.64
CA MET A 59 -2.80 1.98 18.35
C MET A 59 -3.24 2.76 19.59
N LYS A 60 -3.28 2.13 20.77
CA LYS A 60 -3.59 2.82 22.02
C LYS A 60 -2.55 3.87 22.40
N THR A 61 -1.29 3.69 22.03
CA THR A 61 -0.24 4.68 22.29
C THR A 61 -0.46 5.98 21.51
N ILE A 62 -1.06 5.89 20.30
CA ILE A 62 -1.26 7.03 19.39
C ILE A 62 -2.65 7.64 19.58
N TYR A 63 -3.69 6.81 19.70
CA TYR A 63 -5.09 7.24 19.63
C TYR A 63 -5.86 7.06 20.94
N GLY A 64 -5.22 6.49 21.98
CA GLY A 64 -5.82 6.22 23.28
C GLY A 64 -6.76 5.00 23.25
N LYS A 65 -7.44 4.76 24.39
CA LYS A 65 -8.15 3.50 24.63
C LYS A 65 -9.44 3.28 23.80
N LYS A 66 -10.07 4.34 23.29
CA LYS A 66 -11.37 4.24 22.57
C LYS A 66 -11.13 4.18 21.05
N LEU A 67 -10.77 3.02 20.53
CA LEU A 67 -10.42 2.82 19.13
C LEU A 67 -11.61 2.52 18.21
N SER A 68 -12.64 1.82 18.69
CA SER A 68 -13.80 1.35 17.90
C SER A 68 -14.63 2.43 17.19
N LYS A 69 -14.34 3.71 17.41
CA LYS A 69 -14.99 4.86 16.75
C LYS A 69 -14.34 5.27 15.42
N TYR A 70 -13.17 4.74 15.11
CA TYR A 70 -12.41 5.13 13.93
C TYR A 70 -12.74 4.28 12.71
N ILE A 71 -12.55 4.86 11.53
CA ILE A 71 -12.53 4.15 10.25
C ILE A 71 -11.08 4.15 9.79
N PHE A 72 -10.56 3.00 9.38
CA PHE A 72 -9.24 2.91 8.79
C PHE A 72 -9.35 3.09 7.28
N ALA A 73 -8.59 4.06 6.74
CA ALA A 73 -8.38 4.22 5.29
C ALA A 73 -6.99 3.66 4.97
N ILE A 74 -6.97 2.47 4.40
CA ILE A 74 -5.75 1.69 4.20
C ILE A 74 -5.35 1.73 2.74
N ILE A 75 -4.14 2.23 2.48
CA ILE A 75 -3.48 2.10 1.19
C ILE A 75 -2.76 0.74 1.20
N VAL A 76 -3.08 -0.08 0.20
CA VAL A 76 -2.51 -1.41 0.02
C VAL A 76 -1.61 -1.46 -1.21
N PRO A 77 -0.61 -2.38 -1.27
CA PRO A 77 0.18 -2.61 -2.48
C PRO A 77 -0.71 -2.92 -3.69
N ASP A 78 -0.29 -2.47 -4.88
CA ASP A 78 -1.08 -2.57 -6.11
C ASP A 78 -1.29 -4.01 -6.60
N ASP A 79 -0.49 -4.95 -6.14
CA ASP A 79 -0.63 -6.38 -6.42
C ASP A 79 -1.40 -7.15 -5.34
N THR A 80 -2.07 -6.45 -4.43
CA THR A 80 -2.89 -7.06 -3.39
C THR A 80 -4.07 -7.78 -4.02
N SER A 81 -4.14 -9.09 -3.84
CA SER A 81 -5.23 -9.90 -4.34
C SER A 81 -6.53 -9.66 -3.57
N ARG A 82 -7.66 -10.06 -4.18
CA ARG A 82 -8.97 -9.97 -3.52
C ARG A 82 -9.02 -10.75 -2.20
N LEU A 83 -8.38 -11.91 -2.15
CA LEU A 83 -8.34 -12.72 -0.93
C LEU A 83 -7.53 -12.02 0.17
N GLU A 84 -6.39 -11.44 -0.17
CA GLU A 84 -5.58 -10.66 0.74
C GLU A 84 -6.33 -9.42 1.25
N SER A 85 -7.06 -8.73 0.38
CA SER A 85 -7.91 -7.60 0.79
C SER A 85 -8.97 -8.01 1.82
N ILE A 86 -9.61 -9.18 1.65
CA ILE A 86 -10.55 -9.73 2.63
C ILE A 86 -9.83 -10.02 3.94
N PHE A 87 -8.67 -10.68 3.88
CA PHE A 87 -7.88 -11.01 5.06
C PHE A 87 -7.44 -9.75 5.84
N ILE A 88 -6.95 -8.73 5.14
CA ILE A 88 -6.57 -7.43 5.71
C ILE A 88 -7.77 -6.80 6.43
N ASN A 89 -8.94 -6.82 5.77
CA ASN A 89 -10.17 -6.30 6.36
C ASN A 89 -10.52 -7.01 7.67
N GLU A 90 -10.56 -8.34 7.65
CA GLU A 90 -10.87 -9.17 8.81
C GLU A 90 -9.86 -8.97 9.95
N PHE A 91 -8.56 -8.85 9.62
CA PHE A 91 -7.53 -8.59 10.61
C PHE A 91 -7.82 -7.33 11.41
N PHE A 92 -8.13 -6.22 10.74
CA PHE A 92 -8.34 -4.94 11.42
C PHE A 92 -9.70 -4.86 12.12
N VAL A 93 -10.76 -5.34 11.49
CA VAL A 93 -12.12 -5.32 12.09
C VAL A 93 -12.18 -6.18 13.34
N ASN A 94 -11.62 -7.39 13.29
CA ASN A 94 -11.66 -8.32 14.41
C ASN A 94 -10.67 -7.99 15.54
N SER A 95 -9.78 -7.01 15.32
CA SER A 95 -8.89 -6.51 16.39
C SER A 95 -9.56 -5.56 17.38
N ASP A 96 -10.83 -5.20 17.20
CA ASP A 96 -11.56 -4.17 17.94
C ASP A 96 -10.88 -2.78 17.93
N THR A 97 -10.09 -2.50 16.90
CA THR A 97 -9.36 -1.23 16.78
C THR A 97 -10.05 -0.22 15.87
N CYS A 98 -11.07 -0.66 15.12
CA CYS A 98 -11.82 0.22 14.24
C CYS A 98 -13.29 -0.19 14.12
N LYS A 99 -14.09 0.72 13.58
CA LYS A 99 -15.49 0.48 13.23
C LYS A 99 -15.64 -0.16 11.86
N ALA A 100 -14.78 0.24 10.94
CA ALA A 100 -14.80 -0.19 9.55
C ALA A 100 -13.44 0.06 8.90
N VAL A 101 -13.21 -0.60 7.79
CA VAL A 101 -12.01 -0.47 6.94
C VAL A 101 -12.43 -0.09 5.53
N ALA A 102 -11.72 0.86 4.94
CA ALA A 102 -11.76 1.14 3.51
C ALA A 102 -10.36 0.90 2.96
N GLN A 103 -10.25 0.20 1.86
CA GLN A 103 -8.97 -0.08 1.21
C GLN A 103 -8.92 0.57 -0.16
N MET A 104 -7.72 0.98 -0.57
CA MET A 104 -7.46 1.55 -1.88
C MET A 104 -6.05 1.13 -2.35
N PRO A 105 -5.88 0.70 -3.60
CA PRO A 105 -4.55 0.47 -4.17
C PRO A 105 -3.69 1.73 -4.13
N MET A 106 -2.40 1.56 -3.99
CA MET A 106 -1.44 2.66 -3.86
C MET A 106 -1.47 3.57 -5.07
N ALA A 107 -1.53 3.02 -6.27
CA ALA A 107 -1.62 3.78 -7.51
C ALA A 107 -2.79 4.76 -7.53
N LEU A 108 -3.95 4.38 -7.00
CA LEU A 108 -5.14 5.24 -6.97
C LEU A 108 -5.15 6.24 -5.81
N ALA A 109 -4.39 5.96 -4.74
CA ALA A 109 -4.44 6.77 -3.51
C ALA A 109 -3.54 8.01 -3.58
N LEU A 110 -2.45 7.98 -4.35
CA LEU A 110 -1.36 8.92 -4.23
C LEU A 110 -1.48 10.15 -5.12
N GLN A 111 -2.29 10.09 -6.19
CA GLN A 111 -2.44 11.19 -7.15
C GLN A 111 -3.91 11.60 -7.30
N LYS A 112 -4.30 12.61 -6.51
CA LYS A 112 -5.70 13.07 -6.50
C LYS A 112 -6.01 14.09 -7.60
N ASP A 113 -5.00 14.85 -8.02
CA ASP A 113 -5.19 16.02 -8.87
C ASP A 113 -4.95 15.70 -10.35
N GLU A 114 -4.44 14.50 -10.64
CA GLU A 114 -4.16 14.05 -12.01
C GLU A 114 -5.24 13.11 -12.52
N ASN A 115 -5.78 13.43 -13.69
CA ASN A 115 -6.78 12.57 -14.33
C ASN A 115 -6.19 11.42 -15.12
N LYS A 116 -4.94 11.56 -15.58
CA LYS A 116 -4.20 10.56 -16.34
C LYS A 116 -2.77 10.52 -15.86
N TYR A 117 -2.28 9.36 -15.48
CA TYR A 117 -0.89 9.15 -15.08
C TYR A 117 -0.50 7.68 -15.17
N VAL A 118 0.80 7.42 -15.19
CA VAL A 118 1.36 6.09 -14.97
C VAL A 118 1.93 6.04 -13.55
N SER A 119 1.58 5.01 -12.81
CA SER A 119 2.15 4.72 -11.50
C SER A 119 3.10 3.55 -11.58
N ILE A 120 4.28 3.68 -10.98
CA ILE A 120 5.23 2.58 -10.79
C ILE A 120 5.39 2.38 -9.30
N SER A 121 5.11 1.17 -8.83
CA SER A 121 5.22 0.80 -7.42
C SER A 121 5.93 -0.55 -7.26
N LYS A 122 6.42 -0.81 -6.05
CA LYS A 122 7.11 -2.05 -5.70
C LYS A 122 6.41 -2.70 -4.51
N SER A 123 6.07 -3.95 -4.66
CA SER A 123 5.61 -4.80 -3.56
C SER A 123 6.72 -5.75 -3.10
N SER A 124 6.40 -6.67 -2.19
CA SER A 124 7.30 -7.78 -1.84
C SER A 124 7.46 -8.81 -2.96
N ARG A 125 6.62 -8.76 -4.01
CA ARG A 125 6.55 -9.75 -5.10
C ARG A 125 6.92 -9.16 -6.45
N ASN A 126 6.40 -7.98 -6.75
CA ASN A 126 6.42 -7.43 -8.10
C ASN A 126 6.80 -5.95 -8.11
N ILE A 127 7.32 -5.50 -9.26
CA ILE A 127 7.17 -4.12 -9.70
C ILE A 127 5.87 -4.04 -10.48
N VAL A 128 5.01 -3.12 -10.12
CA VAL A 128 3.70 -2.90 -10.75
C VAL A 128 3.73 -1.60 -11.51
N VAL A 129 3.42 -1.65 -12.80
CA VAL A 129 3.26 -0.47 -13.66
C VAL A 129 1.81 -0.38 -14.06
N GLU A 130 1.17 0.75 -13.76
CA GLU A 130 -0.27 0.91 -13.87
C GLU A 130 -0.62 2.22 -14.56
N TYR A 131 -1.36 2.17 -15.65
CA TYR A 131 -1.94 3.36 -16.27
C TYR A 131 -3.30 3.64 -15.63
N VAL A 132 -3.41 4.82 -15.04
CA VAL A 132 -4.62 5.30 -14.39
C VAL A 132 -5.27 6.41 -15.23
N ARG A 133 -6.58 6.31 -15.39
CA ARG A 133 -7.40 7.32 -16.06
C ARG A 133 -8.71 7.51 -15.31
N ASN A 134 -9.04 8.76 -14.95
CA ASN A 134 -10.26 9.11 -14.20
C ASN A 134 -10.40 8.32 -12.89
N HIS A 135 -9.30 8.16 -12.17
CA HIS A 135 -9.23 7.39 -10.91
C HIS A 135 -9.56 5.89 -11.03
N GLU A 136 -9.43 5.33 -12.23
CA GLU A 136 -9.58 3.90 -12.47
C GLU A 136 -8.33 3.34 -13.12
N SER A 137 -7.93 2.15 -12.68
CA SER A 137 -6.86 1.39 -13.33
C SER A 137 -7.34 0.88 -14.68
N VAL A 138 -6.66 1.28 -15.75
CA VAL A 138 -7.01 0.91 -17.14
C VAL A 138 -6.18 -0.26 -17.62
N VAL A 139 -4.88 -0.23 -17.35
CA VAL A 139 -3.93 -1.28 -17.72
C VAL A 139 -2.92 -1.46 -16.59
N THR A 140 -2.67 -2.71 -16.23
CA THR A 140 -1.66 -3.07 -15.22
C THR A 140 -0.69 -4.09 -15.82
N LYS A 141 0.60 -3.88 -15.58
CA LYS A 141 1.66 -4.81 -15.96
C LYS A 141 2.53 -5.13 -14.75
N TYR A 142 2.85 -6.40 -14.60
CA TYR A 142 3.64 -6.91 -13.48
C TYR A 142 5.00 -7.38 -13.98
N TYR A 143 6.04 -7.06 -13.20
CA TYR A 143 7.41 -7.51 -13.45
C TYR A 143 7.92 -8.20 -12.20
N ASP A 144 8.61 -9.31 -12.39
CA ASP A 144 9.28 -10.00 -11.28
C ASP A 144 10.35 -9.10 -10.67
N MET A 145 10.24 -8.87 -9.36
CA MET A 145 11.10 -7.96 -8.61
C MET A 145 12.59 -8.34 -8.68
N THR A 146 12.90 -9.63 -8.90
CA THR A 146 14.29 -10.13 -8.89
C THR A 146 14.99 -10.01 -10.23
N THR A 147 14.23 -9.89 -11.32
CA THR A 147 14.75 -9.86 -12.71
C THR A 147 14.43 -8.57 -13.45
N ALA A 148 13.69 -7.67 -12.81
CA ALA A 148 13.25 -6.42 -13.42
C ALA A 148 14.43 -5.47 -13.67
N ASP A 149 14.54 -4.99 -14.94
CA ASP A 149 15.48 -3.93 -15.32
C ASP A 149 14.72 -2.59 -15.33
N PRO A 150 15.11 -1.59 -14.52
CA PRO A 150 14.48 -0.28 -14.48
C PRO A 150 14.37 0.39 -15.85
N ASN A 151 15.38 0.27 -16.72
CA ASN A 151 15.33 0.86 -18.06
C ASN A 151 14.23 0.25 -18.92
N VAL A 152 14.05 -1.07 -18.84
CA VAL A 152 13.00 -1.79 -19.57
C VAL A 152 11.64 -1.38 -19.03
N ILE A 153 11.50 -1.29 -17.71
CA ILE A 153 10.24 -0.90 -17.07
C ILE A 153 9.85 0.52 -17.44
N MET A 154 10.78 1.47 -17.41
CA MET A 154 10.52 2.87 -17.78
C MET A 154 10.15 2.99 -19.26
N ALA A 155 10.84 2.26 -20.14
CA ALA A 155 10.50 2.22 -21.56
C ALA A 155 9.11 1.62 -21.84
N ASP A 156 8.75 0.59 -21.09
CA ASP A 156 7.43 -0.04 -21.16
C ASP A 156 6.35 0.86 -20.56
N ALA A 157 6.62 1.55 -19.46
CA ALA A 157 5.71 2.49 -18.83
C ALA A 157 5.27 3.59 -19.81
N ALA A 158 6.22 4.11 -20.61
CA ALA A 158 5.95 5.12 -21.63
C ALA A 158 5.07 4.62 -22.80
N LYS A 159 4.86 3.32 -22.93
CA LYS A 159 4.11 2.67 -24.02
C LYS A 159 2.97 1.78 -23.52
N LEU A 160 2.64 1.87 -22.24
CA LEU A 160 1.71 0.94 -21.60
C LEU A 160 0.30 0.98 -22.19
N HIS A 161 -0.13 2.13 -22.72
CA HIS A 161 -1.44 2.33 -23.32
C HIS A 161 -1.34 3.23 -24.55
N ILE A 162 -2.27 3.08 -25.49
CA ILE A 162 -2.30 3.87 -26.73
C ILE A 162 -2.36 5.38 -26.48
N ASP A 163 -3.04 5.84 -25.43
CA ASP A 163 -3.11 7.26 -25.07
C ASP A 163 -1.70 7.87 -24.89
N LEU A 164 -0.72 7.07 -24.41
CA LEU A 164 0.64 7.52 -24.14
C LEU A 164 1.45 7.80 -25.42
N GLU A 165 1.00 7.33 -26.57
CA GLU A 165 1.60 7.66 -27.87
C GLU A 165 1.19 9.06 -28.36
N TYR A 166 0.07 9.58 -27.89
CA TYR A 166 -0.50 10.85 -28.36
C TYR A 166 -0.46 11.96 -27.31
N GLU A 167 -0.31 11.62 -26.03
CA GLU A 167 -0.34 12.57 -24.93
C GLU A 167 0.89 12.37 -24.03
N SER A 168 1.47 13.47 -23.56
CA SER A 168 2.47 13.41 -22.49
C SER A 168 1.76 13.19 -21.16
N VAL A 169 1.97 12.05 -20.54
CA VAL A 169 1.33 11.65 -19.28
C VAL A 169 2.41 11.55 -18.20
N PRO A 170 2.22 12.13 -17.00
CA PRO A 170 3.21 12.05 -15.94
C PRO A 170 3.38 10.62 -15.43
N ILE A 171 4.62 10.28 -15.08
CA ILE A 171 4.97 9.00 -14.43
C ILE A 171 5.31 9.28 -12.99
N PHE A 172 4.60 8.63 -12.08
CA PHE A 172 4.82 8.73 -10.64
C PHE A 172 5.40 7.45 -10.07
N ILE A 173 6.46 7.61 -9.28
CA ILE A 173 7.15 6.50 -8.64
C ILE A 173 6.78 6.49 -7.16
N ASN A 174 6.19 5.40 -6.70
CA ASN A 174 5.73 5.23 -5.34
C ASN A 174 6.85 4.67 -4.47
N ASN A 175 7.41 5.51 -3.62
CA ASN A 175 8.61 5.23 -2.84
C ASN A 175 8.34 5.06 -1.32
N TYR A 176 7.15 4.63 -0.92
CA TYR A 176 6.82 4.46 0.50
C TYR A 176 7.52 3.25 1.12
N ASN A 177 8.75 3.45 1.64
CA ASN A 177 9.62 2.45 2.27
C ASN A 177 9.88 1.20 1.41
N MET A 178 9.85 1.37 0.07
CA MET A 178 9.94 0.25 -0.86
C MET A 178 11.22 0.25 -1.70
N ASN A 179 12.15 1.16 -1.42
CA ASN A 179 13.42 1.34 -2.13
C ASN A 179 13.24 1.38 -3.66
N MET A 180 12.82 2.53 -4.14
CA MET A 180 12.60 2.81 -5.56
C MET A 180 13.64 3.80 -6.13
N ASP A 181 14.77 4.00 -5.44
CA ASP A 181 15.77 5.03 -5.78
C ASP A 181 16.34 4.83 -7.20
N GLU A 182 16.44 3.60 -7.65
CA GLU A 182 16.89 3.25 -9.00
C GLU A 182 15.98 3.77 -10.13
N TYR A 183 14.72 4.10 -9.80
CA TYR A 183 13.75 4.67 -10.75
C TYR A 183 13.69 6.19 -10.71
N LEU A 184 14.23 6.83 -9.69
CA LEU A 184 14.16 8.28 -9.51
C LEU A 184 15.16 9.06 -10.38
N SER A 185 16.05 8.36 -11.08
CA SER A 185 17.05 8.96 -11.96
C SER A 185 16.60 9.14 -13.43
N PHE A 186 15.35 8.80 -13.74
CA PHE A 186 14.80 8.89 -15.10
C PHE A 186 13.95 10.13 -15.33
#